data_635e21625a43f897fa1164b76a83f668
#
_entry.id   635e21625a43f897fa1164b76a83f668
#
_cell.length_a   1.000
_cell.length_b   1.000
_cell.length_c   1.000
_cell.angle_alpha   90.00
_cell.angle_beta   90.00
_cell.angle_gamma   90.00
#
_symmetry.space_group_name_H-M   'P 1'
#
loop_
_entity.id
_entity.type
_entity.pdbx_description
1 polymer ?
#
loop_
_entity_poly.entity_id
_entity_poly.type
_entity_poly.pdbx_seq_one_letter_code
_entity_poly.pdbx_strand_id
1 'polypeptide(L)'
;MLAEFGEFLEKIIASTWNMLNSSSPWIIFSFLVAGLLHEFLKPEKIQKTAIGSGKISGVFWTTISGMFIPICSCGTIPLGISMYYSGAYLGPTLAFMTSTPMINPIALLLAYGLLGKEIATIYLITGFVAPMVIGMIANKFAGNELHIGLRNKEIKQTTLETDEDEEDDSVSPEPLIQLEFEEPGFWDKIKSGMRWSFTELSVTICKYTVSGMLIAGLIFNVVPQSFIQDYLGQPGFVSLLGITVIAALMYVCAVGHIPFIAALVASGAAPGVAITFLMAGAGTNIPELLTISRMIGKRAMIMYFTMVVIISNIVGYLTNRLLMPGFTPVLDYNQTQHTISYANKMIIGFPDWAQHISSVILICYAIFALYKYIKGKATK
;
A
#
# COMPACT_ATOMS: atom_id res chain seq x y z
N MET A 1 -18.95 -13.91 -30.80
CA MET A 1 -19.26 -14.10 -29.37
C MET A 1 -18.23 -14.97 -28.64
N LEU A 2 -18.00 -16.26 -28.97
CA LEU A 2 -16.95 -17.06 -28.31
C LEU A 2 -15.53 -16.57 -28.60
N ALA A 3 -15.23 -16.13 -29.82
CA ALA A 3 -13.94 -15.57 -30.18
C ALA A 3 -13.68 -14.22 -29.50
N GLU A 4 -14.65 -13.33 -29.46
CA GLU A 4 -14.57 -12.03 -28.77
C GLU A 4 -14.40 -12.19 -27.26
N PHE A 5 -15.07 -13.19 -26.66
CA PHE A 5 -14.89 -13.53 -25.26
C PHE A 5 -13.49 -14.08 -24.99
N GLY A 6 -12.93 -14.87 -25.91
CA GLY A 6 -11.54 -15.35 -25.83
C GLY A 6 -10.52 -14.21 -25.87
N GLU A 7 -10.66 -13.27 -26.82
CA GLU A 7 -9.79 -12.10 -26.92
C GLU A 7 -9.90 -11.19 -25.67
N PHE A 8 -11.09 -11.05 -25.12
CA PHE A 8 -11.31 -10.28 -23.90
C PHE A 8 -10.60 -10.91 -22.69
N LEU A 9 -10.70 -12.24 -22.55
CA LEU A 9 -10.02 -12.98 -21.50
C LEU A 9 -8.49 -12.89 -21.64
N GLU A 10 -7.99 -13.01 -22.85
CA GLU A 10 -6.56 -12.86 -23.15
C GLU A 10 -6.04 -11.48 -22.76
N LYS A 11 -6.77 -10.41 -23.08
CA LYS A 11 -6.42 -9.05 -22.67
C LYS A 11 -6.37 -8.87 -21.16
N ILE A 12 -7.32 -9.44 -20.43
CA ILE A 12 -7.33 -9.40 -18.95
C ILE A 12 -6.11 -10.13 -18.40
N ILE A 13 -5.83 -11.34 -18.89
CA ILE A 13 -4.69 -12.14 -18.44
C ILE A 13 -3.38 -11.44 -18.77
N ALA A 14 -3.24 -10.90 -19.98
CA ALA A 14 -2.04 -10.15 -20.39
C ALA A 14 -1.83 -8.90 -19.54
N SER A 15 -2.89 -8.12 -19.27
CA SER A 15 -2.80 -6.93 -18.41
C SER A 15 -2.41 -7.30 -16.99
N THR A 16 -3.03 -8.34 -16.42
CA THR A 16 -2.70 -8.84 -15.08
C THR A 16 -1.27 -9.35 -15.00
N TRP A 17 -0.83 -10.10 -16.02
CA TRP A 17 0.54 -10.62 -16.12
C TRP A 17 1.58 -9.49 -16.18
N ASN A 18 1.32 -8.46 -16.98
CA ASN A 18 2.21 -7.31 -17.09
C ASN A 18 2.31 -6.52 -15.77
N MET A 19 1.17 -6.32 -15.09
CA MET A 19 1.15 -5.70 -13.76
C MET A 19 1.93 -6.52 -12.72
N LEU A 20 1.76 -7.84 -12.75
CA LEU A 20 2.46 -8.75 -11.85
C LEU A 20 3.97 -8.76 -12.12
N ASN A 21 4.38 -8.86 -13.38
CA ASN A 21 5.80 -8.88 -13.77
C ASN A 21 6.55 -7.63 -13.34
N SER A 22 5.95 -6.46 -13.52
CA SER A 22 6.58 -5.20 -13.13
C SER A 22 6.73 -5.03 -11.62
N SER A 23 5.80 -5.62 -10.83
CA SER A 23 5.74 -5.45 -9.38
C SER A 23 6.41 -6.56 -8.59
N SER A 24 6.45 -7.79 -9.13
CA SER A 24 6.87 -8.99 -8.39
C SER A 24 8.29 -8.96 -7.82
N PRO A 25 9.34 -8.45 -8.51
CA PRO A 25 10.66 -8.40 -7.94
C PRO A 25 10.74 -7.48 -6.71
N TRP A 26 10.01 -6.36 -6.77
CA TRP A 26 9.94 -5.41 -5.67
C TRP A 26 9.21 -5.98 -4.45
N ILE A 27 8.18 -6.79 -4.67
CA ILE A 27 7.46 -7.49 -3.60
C ILE A 27 8.40 -8.50 -2.92
N ILE A 28 9.13 -9.31 -3.69
CA ILE A 28 10.09 -10.28 -3.13
C ILE A 28 11.22 -9.56 -2.39
N PHE A 29 11.77 -8.50 -2.95
CA PHE A 29 12.76 -7.66 -2.28
C PHE A 29 12.22 -7.12 -0.95
N SER A 30 10.98 -6.68 -0.93
CA SER A 30 10.33 -6.19 0.28
C SER A 30 10.12 -7.28 1.34
N PHE A 31 9.85 -8.52 0.94
CA PHE A 31 9.81 -9.65 1.87
C PHE A 31 11.17 -9.92 2.53
N LEU A 32 12.26 -9.79 1.77
CA LEU A 32 13.61 -9.91 2.31
C LEU A 32 13.87 -8.82 3.37
N VAL A 33 13.58 -7.58 3.03
CA VAL A 33 13.77 -6.44 3.94
C VAL A 33 12.85 -6.54 5.15
N ALA A 34 11.58 -6.93 4.96
CA ALA A 34 10.62 -7.10 6.05
C ALA A 34 11.04 -8.19 7.03
N GLY A 35 11.58 -9.31 6.54
CA GLY A 35 12.09 -10.39 7.37
C GLY A 35 13.30 -9.94 8.21
N LEU A 36 14.21 -9.19 7.61
CA LEU A 36 15.33 -8.60 8.34
C LEU A 36 14.85 -7.60 9.40
N LEU A 37 13.96 -6.67 9.03
CA LEU A 37 13.44 -5.68 9.95
C LEU A 37 12.72 -6.32 11.15
N HIS A 38 11.95 -7.38 10.92
CA HIS A 38 11.17 -8.03 11.97
C HIS A 38 12.03 -8.53 13.13
N GLU A 39 13.18 -9.12 12.85
CA GLU A 39 14.07 -9.68 13.88
C GLU A 39 15.08 -8.67 14.46
N PHE A 40 15.54 -7.72 13.61
CA PHE A 40 16.51 -6.72 14.05
C PHE A 40 15.87 -5.55 14.80
N LEU A 41 14.61 -5.24 14.50
CA LEU A 41 13.87 -4.22 15.21
C LEU A 41 13.24 -4.83 16.48
N LYS A 42 14.01 -4.84 17.57
CA LYS A 42 13.49 -5.27 18.89
C LYS A 42 12.31 -4.35 19.28
N PRO A 43 11.14 -4.91 19.64
CA PRO A 43 9.98 -4.11 20.06
C PRO A 43 10.29 -3.12 21.19
N GLU A 44 11.14 -3.50 22.11
CA GLU A 44 11.58 -2.67 23.24
C GLU A 44 12.34 -1.41 22.80
N LYS A 45 13.15 -1.51 21.73
CA LYS A 45 13.87 -0.36 21.17
C LYS A 45 12.93 0.56 20.42
N ILE A 46 12.00 0.02 19.66
CA ILE A 46 11.02 0.81 18.91
C ILE A 46 10.08 1.55 19.86
N GLN A 47 9.60 0.88 20.92
CA GLN A 47 8.74 1.49 21.92
C GLN A 47 9.38 2.71 22.62
N LYS A 48 10.70 2.72 22.77
CA LYS A 48 11.47 3.86 23.32
C LYS A 48 11.69 4.97 22.31
N THR A 49 11.48 4.73 21.02
CA THR A 49 11.60 5.73 19.95
C THR A 49 10.30 6.51 19.74
N ALA A 50 10.36 7.61 19.04
CA ALA A 50 9.18 8.39 18.68
C ALA A 50 8.12 7.57 17.91
N ILE A 51 8.56 6.58 17.13
CA ILE A 51 7.71 5.69 16.31
C ILE A 51 6.85 4.76 17.20
N GLY A 52 7.40 4.29 18.33
CA GLY A 52 6.70 3.43 19.28
C GLY A 52 5.98 4.18 20.40
N SER A 53 5.97 5.51 20.40
CA SER A 53 5.35 6.32 21.46
C SER A 53 4.09 7.07 21.03
N GLY A 54 3.62 6.88 19.80
CA GLY A 54 2.43 7.58 19.25
C GLY A 54 2.62 9.10 19.11
N LYS A 55 3.82 9.62 19.30
CA LYS A 55 4.12 11.07 19.19
C LYS A 55 4.04 11.53 17.74
N ILE A 56 3.70 12.80 17.54
CA ILE A 56 3.67 13.46 16.22
C ILE A 56 5.03 13.36 15.53
N SER A 57 6.14 13.42 16.27
CA SER A 57 7.48 13.26 15.71
C SER A 57 7.70 11.88 15.06
N GLY A 58 7.08 10.81 15.57
CA GLY A 58 7.12 9.49 14.94
C GLY A 58 6.43 9.48 13.58
N VAL A 59 5.24 10.07 13.52
CA VAL A 59 4.50 10.23 12.26
C VAL A 59 5.28 11.07 11.26
N PHE A 60 5.90 12.16 11.70
CA PHE A 60 6.71 13.04 10.87
C PHE A 60 7.92 12.30 10.25
N TRP A 61 8.71 11.63 11.07
CA TRP A 61 9.91 10.93 10.60
C TRP A 61 9.57 9.73 9.70
N THR A 62 8.49 9.00 9.98
CA THR A 62 8.05 7.89 9.11
C THR A 62 7.50 8.40 7.79
N THR A 63 6.81 9.54 7.76
CA THR A 63 6.38 10.18 6.52
C THR A 63 7.58 10.57 5.66
N ILE A 64 8.58 11.25 6.23
CA ILE A 64 9.80 11.63 5.51
C ILE A 64 10.53 10.38 5.00
N SER A 65 10.73 9.38 5.86
CA SER A 65 11.40 8.14 5.44
C SER A 65 10.69 7.47 4.27
N GLY A 66 9.35 7.43 4.31
CA GLY A 66 8.54 6.86 3.23
C GLY A 66 8.73 7.58 1.90
N MET A 67 8.82 8.90 1.91
CA MET A 67 8.99 9.71 0.68
C MET A 67 10.31 9.45 -0.05
N PHE A 68 11.37 9.07 0.67
CA PHE A 68 12.67 8.80 0.06
C PHE A 68 12.87 7.35 -0.40
N ILE A 69 11.97 6.47 -0.02
CA ILE A 69 12.05 5.05 -0.40
C ILE A 69 11.33 4.84 -1.74
N PRO A 70 12.03 4.53 -2.82
CA PRO A 70 11.43 4.37 -4.14
C PRO A 70 10.80 2.99 -4.33
N ILE A 71 9.84 2.65 -3.45
CA ILE A 71 9.14 1.36 -3.46
C ILE A 71 7.66 1.62 -3.77
N CYS A 72 7.05 0.73 -4.57
CA CYS A 72 5.62 0.78 -4.86
C CYS A 72 4.78 0.32 -3.66
N SER A 73 3.47 0.55 -3.71
CA SER A 73 2.51 0.14 -2.67
C SER A 73 2.62 -1.35 -2.32
N CYS A 74 2.88 -2.22 -3.30
CA CYS A 74 3.05 -3.66 -3.07
C CYS A 74 4.22 -3.98 -2.16
N GLY A 75 5.34 -3.26 -2.30
CA GLY A 75 6.52 -3.43 -1.45
C GLY A 75 6.38 -2.72 -0.10
N THR A 76 5.60 -1.66 -0.04
CA THR A 76 5.35 -0.92 1.20
C THR A 76 4.51 -1.71 2.20
N ILE A 77 3.57 -2.53 1.72
CA ILE A 77 2.70 -3.36 2.57
C ILE A 77 3.51 -4.28 3.50
N PRO A 78 4.44 -5.13 3.01
CA PRO A 78 5.23 -5.98 3.88
C PRO A 78 6.03 -5.21 4.91
N LEU A 79 6.63 -4.08 4.50
CA LEU A 79 7.45 -3.24 5.39
C LEU A 79 6.60 -2.56 6.47
N GLY A 80 5.46 -2.00 6.10
CA GLY A 80 4.55 -1.37 7.06
C GLY A 80 3.99 -2.37 8.07
N ILE A 81 3.60 -3.56 7.62
CA ILE A 81 3.14 -4.64 8.49
C ILE A 81 4.25 -5.12 9.41
N SER A 82 5.48 -5.32 8.90
CA SER A 82 6.63 -5.69 9.72
C SER A 82 6.91 -4.63 10.78
N MET A 83 6.88 -3.34 10.42
CA MET A 83 7.06 -2.23 11.36
C MET A 83 6.00 -2.23 12.47
N TYR A 84 4.73 -2.47 12.13
CA TYR A 84 3.64 -2.57 13.09
C TYR A 84 3.84 -3.75 14.07
N TYR A 85 4.17 -4.94 13.55
CA TYR A 85 4.44 -6.12 14.37
C TYR A 85 5.71 -5.99 15.22
N SER A 86 6.67 -5.18 14.76
CA SER A 86 7.85 -4.82 15.55
C SER A 86 7.59 -3.76 16.62
N GLY A 87 6.33 -3.37 16.84
CA GLY A 87 5.93 -2.51 17.96
C GLY A 87 5.76 -1.02 17.63
N ALA A 88 5.71 -0.65 16.35
CA ALA A 88 5.35 0.71 15.96
C ALA A 88 3.85 0.95 16.22
N TYR A 89 3.51 2.21 16.51
CA TYR A 89 2.13 2.66 16.61
C TYR A 89 1.47 2.69 15.23
N LEU A 90 0.14 2.58 15.21
CA LEU A 90 -0.65 2.56 13.98
C LEU A 90 -0.45 3.84 13.15
N GLY A 91 -0.38 5.01 13.78
CA GLY A 91 -0.20 6.28 13.07
C GLY A 91 1.07 6.36 12.26
N PRO A 92 2.28 6.15 12.85
CA PRO A 92 3.54 6.05 12.10
C PRO A 92 3.50 4.99 11.00
N THR A 93 2.88 3.83 11.27
CA THR A 93 2.74 2.75 10.28
C THR A 93 1.92 3.19 9.08
N LEU A 94 0.72 3.73 9.30
CA LEU A 94 -0.14 4.20 8.20
C LEU A 94 0.44 5.42 7.48
N ALA A 95 1.13 6.31 8.20
CA ALA A 95 1.83 7.43 7.58
C ALA A 95 2.93 6.95 6.62
N PHE A 96 3.72 5.94 7.01
CA PHE A 96 4.71 5.31 6.16
C PHE A 96 4.05 4.62 4.95
N MET A 97 3.01 3.82 5.17
CA MET A 97 2.30 3.09 4.11
C MET A 97 1.63 4.04 3.11
N THR A 98 1.23 5.23 3.54
CA THR A 98 0.62 6.24 2.68
C THR A 98 1.66 7.06 1.91
N SER A 99 2.71 7.53 2.59
CA SER A 99 3.71 8.43 1.99
C SER A 99 4.53 7.76 0.89
N THR A 100 4.96 6.54 1.11
CA THR A 100 5.82 5.79 0.19
C THR A 100 5.22 5.61 -1.22
N PRO A 101 3.96 5.13 -1.39
CA PRO A 101 3.36 5.01 -2.71
C PRO A 101 2.88 6.34 -3.29
N MET A 102 2.50 7.30 -2.44
CA MET A 102 2.01 8.60 -2.92
C MET A 102 3.13 9.46 -3.48
N ILE A 103 4.24 9.59 -2.76
CA ILE A 103 5.36 10.42 -3.19
C ILE A 103 6.66 9.67 -3.04
N ASN A 104 7.34 9.48 -4.16
CA ASN A 104 8.72 9.05 -4.23
C ASN A 104 9.49 9.94 -5.21
N PRO A 105 10.82 9.95 -5.17
CA PRO A 105 11.62 10.85 -6.02
C PRO A 105 11.34 10.70 -7.52
N ILE A 106 11.04 9.47 -7.98
CA ILE A 106 10.75 9.17 -9.39
C ILE A 106 9.39 9.73 -9.80
N ALA A 107 8.36 9.48 -8.97
CA ALA A 107 7.02 10.01 -9.22
C ALA A 107 7.02 11.55 -9.23
N LEU A 108 7.78 12.17 -8.33
CA LEU A 108 7.90 13.61 -8.27
C LEU A 108 8.58 14.19 -9.53
N LEU A 109 9.68 13.57 -9.97
CA LEU A 109 10.37 13.94 -11.21
C LEU A 109 9.42 13.88 -12.42
N LEU A 110 8.67 12.78 -12.53
CA LEU A 110 7.68 12.60 -13.60
C LEU A 110 6.54 13.63 -13.50
N ALA A 111 6.06 13.92 -12.29
CA ALA A 111 5.00 14.90 -12.09
C ALA A 111 5.45 16.31 -12.54
N TYR A 112 6.66 16.74 -12.17
CA TYR A 112 7.21 18.03 -12.63
C TYR A 112 7.41 18.08 -14.14
N GLY A 113 7.81 16.99 -14.76
CA GLY A 113 8.07 16.94 -16.19
C GLY A 113 6.84 16.77 -17.07
N LEU A 114 5.78 16.14 -16.55
CA LEU A 114 4.59 15.77 -17.35
C LEU A 114 3.33 16.55 -16.98
N LEU A 115 3.14 16.85 -15.69
CA LEU A 115 1.94 17.55 -15.19
C LEU A 115 2.17 19.06 -15.01
N GLY A 116 3.42 19.50 -15.10
CA GLY A 116 3.79 20.89 -14.90
C GLY A 116 4.03 21.26 -13.43
N LYS A 117 4.66 22.42 -13.22
CA LYS A 117 5.13 22.85 -11.90
C LYS A 117 4.00 23.03 -10.88
N GLU A 118 2.86 23.52 -11.33
CA GLU A 118 1.72 23.86 -10.45
C GLU A 118 1.12 22.60 -9.83
N ILE A 119 0.74 21.63 -10.67
CA ILE A 119 0.18 20.36 -10.21
C ILE A 119 1.23 19.58 -9.40
N ALA A 120 2.46 19.52 -9.87
CA ALA A 120 3.53 18.80 -9.19
C ALA A 120 3.86 19.38 -7.80
N THR A 121 3.82 20.72 -7.64
CA THR A 121 4.05 21.35 -6.33
C THR A 121 2.90 21.05 -5.36
N ILE A 122 1.65 21.11 -5.83
CA ILE A 122 0.50 20.73 -5.00
C ILE A 122 0.60 19.24 -4.63
N TYR A 123 0.97 18.39 -5.57
CA TYR A 123 1.17 16.97 -5.33
C TYR A 123 2.25 16.70 -4.27
N LEU A 124 3.38 17.41 -4.33
CA LEU A 124 4.45 17.32 -3.31
C LEU A 124 3.96 17.72 -1.93
N ILE A 125 3.33 18.90 -1.81
CA ILE A 125 2.86 19.42 -0.53
C ILE A 125 1.80 18.47 0.07
N THR A 126 0.85 18.06 -0.73
CA THR A 126 -0.27 17.24 -0.27
C THR A 126 0.16 15.82 0.05
N GLY A 127 1.07 15.25 -0.72
CA GLY A 127 1.62 13.92 -0.43
C GLY A 127 2.54 13.89 0.79
N PHE A 128 3.02 15.04 1.28
CA PHE A 128 3.66 15.15 2.59
C PHE A 128 2.64 15.34 3.70
N VAL A 129 1.68 16.25 3.51
CA VAL A 129 0.70 16.63 4.54
C VAL A 129 -0.33 15.53 4.78
N ALA A 130 -0.82 14.89 3.72
CA ALA A 130 -1.87 13.87 3.83
C ALA A 130 -1.47 12.66 4.69
N PRO A 131 -0.29 12.03 4.50
CA PRO A 131 0.15 10.94 5.37
C PRO A 131 0.32 11.38 6.83
N MET A 132 0.80 12.59 7.08
CA MET A 132 0.89 13.13 8.44
C MET A 132 -0.47 13.24 9.10
N VAL A 133 -1.46 13.80 8.39
CA VAL A 133 -2.83 13.95 8.90
C VAL A 133 -3.45 12.58 9.16
N ILE A 134 -3.30 11.63 8.22
CA ILE A 134 -3.79 10.25 8.37
C ILE A 134 -3.16 9.60 9.60
N GLY A 135 -1.84 9.69 9.76
CA GLY A 135 -1.13 9.12 10.90
C GLY A 135 -1.54 9.73 12.24
N MET A 136 -1.71 11.05 12.31
CA MET A 136 -2.16 11.72 13.54
C MET A 136 -3.59 11.31 13.91
N ILE A 137 -4.49 11.24 12.93
CA ILE A 137 -5.87 10.82 13.14
C ILE A 137 -5.92 9.35 13.55
N ALA A 138 -5.11 8.50 12.91
CA ALA A 138 -4.99 7.10 13.28
C ALA A 138 -4.58 6.91 14.74
N ASN A 139 -3.58 7.65 15.21
CA ASN A 139 -3.16 7.61 16.61
C ASN A 139 -4.25 8.06 17.60
N LYS A 140 -5.14 8.98 17.17
CA LYS A 140 -6.19 9.51 18.03
C LYS A 140 -7.43 8.63 18.10
N PHE A 141 -7.82 8.02 16.96
CA PHE A 141 -9.09 7.31 16.83
C PHE A 141 -8.96 5.79 16.77
N ALA A 142 -7.74 5.26 16.67
CA ALA A 142 -7.51 3.82 16.77
C ALA A 142 -7.85 3.35 18.19
N GLY A 143 -8.53 2.20 18.26
CA GLY A 143 -8.78 1.51 19.52
C GLY A 143 -7.67 0.50 19.81
N ASN A 144 -8.06 -0.76 19.92
CA ASN A 144 -7.12 -1.88 20.19
C ASN A 144 -6.09 -2.13 19.07
N GLU A 145 -6.34 -1.60 17.87
CA GLU A 145 -5.36 -1.65 16.78
C GLU A 145 -4.26 -0.59 16.89
N LEU A 146 -4.33 0.32 17.87
CA LEU A 146 -3.33 1.38 18.03
C LEU A 146 -1.91 0.84 18.18
N HIS A 147 -1.79 -0.27 18.91
CA HIS A 147 -0.54 -0.93 19.17
C HIS A 147 -0.76 -2.43 19.32
N ILE A 148 0.13 -3.25 18.74
CA ILE A 148 -0.01 -4.71 18.79
C ILE A 148 -0.08 -5.28 20.21
N GLY A 149 0.58 -4.65 21.17
CA GLY A 149 0.53 -5.02 22.58
C GLY A 149 -0.84 -4.86 23.23
N LEU A 150 -1.65 -3.89 22.81
CA LEU A 150 -3.03 -3.71 23.27
C LEU A 150 -3.92 -4.81 22.70
N ARG A 151 -3.76 -5.11 21.41
CA ARG A 151 -4.52 -6.19 20.75
C ARG A 151 -4.23 -7.56 21.38
N ASN A 152 -2.98 -7.84 21.73
CA ASN A 152 -2.62 -9.10 22.38
C ASN A 152 -3.20 -9.23 23.81
N LYS A 153 -3.40 -8.11 24.53
CA LYS A 153 -4.08 -8.12 25.83
C LYS A 153 -5.55 -8.49 25.70
N GLU A 154 -6.22 -7.96 24.67
CA GLU A 154 -7.64 -8.25 24.44
C GLU A 154 -7.87 -9.72 24.05
N ILE A 155 -7.02 -10.28 23.18
CA ILE A 155 -7.07 -11.70 22.83
C ILE A 155 -6.91 -12.55 24.09
N LYS A 156 -5.98 -12.19 24.97
CA LYS A 156 -5.72 -12.91 26.21
C LYS A 156 -6.88 -12.81 27.20
N GLN A 157 -7.56 -11.66 27.28
CA GLN A 157 -8.77 -11.50 28.10
C GLN A 157 -9.94 -12.31 27.56
N THR A 158 -10.17 -12.27 26.22
CA THR A 158 -11.26 -13.06 25.60
C THR A 158 -11.02 -14.56 25.75
N THR A 159 -9.77 -15.02 25.73
CA THR A 159 -9.45 -16.45 25.95
C THR A 159 -9.66 -16.84 27.41
N LEU A 160 -9.37 -15.95 28.36
CA LEU A 160 -9.60 -16.20 29.79
C LEU A 160 -11.09 -16.19 30.13
N GLU A 161 -11.91 -15.34 29.47
CA GLU A 161 -13.36 -15.31 29.67
C GLU A 161 -14.08 -16.52 29.06
N THR A 162 -13.47 -17.22 28.09
CA THR A 162 -14.02 -18.48 27.53
C THR A 162 -13.61 -19.70 28.34
N ASP A 163 -12.56 -19.61 29.16
CA ASP A 163 -12.07 -20.71 29.97
C ASP A 163 -12.64 -20.69 31.42
N GLU A 164 -13.46 -19.66 31.80
CA GLU A 164 -14.10 -19.58 33.13
C GLU A 164 -15.36 -20.46 33.29
N ASP A 165 -15.79 -21.17 32.22
CA ASP A 165 -16.94 -22.10 32.29
C ASP A 165 -16.54 -23.56 32.56
N GLU A 166 -15.27 -23.89 32.80
CA GLU A 166 -14.83 -25.20 33.28
C GLU A 166 -13.97 -25.05 34.53
N GLU A 167 -14.65 -25.07 35.70
CA GLU A 167 -14.00 -25.29 36.99
C GLU A 167 -13.40 -26.69 37.01
N ASP A 168 -12.07 -26.79 36.99
CA ASP A 168 -11.35 -27.91 37.58
C ASP A 168 -10.22 -27.40 38.47
N ASP A 169 -10.44 -27.59 39.76
CA ASP A 169 -9.53 -27.32 40.86
C ASP A 169 -8.31 -28.22 40.78
N SER A 170 -7.15 -27.63 40.69
CA SER A 170 -5.86 -28.13 41.12
C SER A 170 -4.71 -27.96 40.09
N VAL A 171 -4.12 -26.79 40.03
CA VAL A 171 -2.66 -26.69 39.81
C VAL A 171 -2.11 -25.43 40.49
N SER A 172 -1.34 -25.62 41.53
CA SER A 172 -0.53 -24.58 42.17
C SER A 172 0.43 -23.89 41.18
N PRO A 173 0.62 -22.57 41.31
CA PRO A 173 1.54 -21.85 40.43
C PRO A 173 2.96 -22.27 40.72
N GLU A 174 3.55 -23.06 39.84
CA GLU A 174 5.01 -23.24 39.83
C GLU A 174 5.66 -21.87 39.48
N PRO A 175 6.77 -21.52 40.17
CA PRO A 175 7.49 -20.30 39.86
C PRO A 175 8.02 -20.38 38.42
N LEU A 176 7.61 -19.41 37.61
CA LEU A 176 8.17 -19.19 36.27
C LEU A 176 9.68 -19.15 36.38
N ILE A 177 10.31 -20.27 36.06
CA ILE A 177 11.77 -20.34 35.82
C ILE A 177 12.00 -19.32 34.70
N GLN A 178 12.71 -18.24 35.04
CA GLN A 178 13.30 -17.33 34.03
C GLN A 178 14.35 -18.16 33.28
N LEU A 179 13.90 -18.86 32.24
CA LEU A 179 14.83 -19.38 31.25
C LEU A 179 15.49 -18.15 30.61
N GLU A 180 16.73 -17.88 31.01
CA GLU A 180 17.62 -17.02 30.24
C GLU A 180 17.78 -17.67 28.87
N PHE A 181 16.89 -17.27 27.94
CA PHE A 181 17.11 -17.61 26.54
C PHE A 181 18.35 -16.84 26.09
N GLU A 182 19.43 -17.55 25.86
CA GLU A 182 20.58 -17.00 25.14
C GLU A 182 20.05 -16.27 23.89
N GLU A 183 20.46 -15.00 23.71
CA GLU A 183 20.02 -14.24 22.54
C GLU A 183 20.41 -15.04 21.28
N PRO A 184 19.45 -15.37 20.40
CA PRO A 184 19.73 -16.16 19.21
C PRO A 184 20.83 -15.48 18.38
N GLY A 185 21.76 -16.28 17.88
CA GLY A 185 22.87 -15.80 17.09
C GLY A 185 22.42 -14.97 15.88
N PHE A 186 23.32 -14.13 15.35
CA PHE A 186 23.03 -13.27 14.20
C PHE A 186 22.40 -14.04 13.03
N TRP A 187 22.93 -15.22 12.71
CA TRP A 187 22.41 -16.07 11.63
C TRP A 187 21.07 -16.70 11.95
N ASP A 188 20.81 -17.02 13.20
CA ASP A 188 19.54 -17.57 13.65
C ASP A 188 18.43 -16.51 13.58
N LYS A 189 18.75 -15.27 13.91
CA LYS A 189 17.83 -14.11 13.71
C LYS A 189 17.48 -13.91 12.23
N ILE A 190 18.46 -13.93 11.33
CA ILE A 190 18.20 -13.83 9.90
C ILE A 190 17.30 -14.98 9.43
N LYS A 191 17.62 -16.21 9.81
CA LYS A 191 16.87 -17.39 9.40
C LYS A 191 15.43 -17.38 9.93
N SER A 192 15.22 -16.96 11.17
CA SER A 192 13.91 -16.82 11.81
C SER A 192 13.08 -15.75 11.09
N GLY A 193 13.60 -14.54 10.90
CA GLY A 193 12.91 -13.46 10.22
C GLY A 193 12.58 -13.78 8.76
N MET A 194 13.51 -14.41 8.04
CA MET A 194 13.27 -14.88 6.68
C MET A 194 12.19 -15.95 6.64
N ARG A 195 12.23 -16.92 7.57
CA ARG A 195 11.20 -17.94 7.66
C ARG A 195 9.82 -17.31 7.91
N TRP A 196 9.70 -16.39 8.86
CA TRP A 196 8.46 -15.67 9.13
C TRP A 196 7.95 -14.93 7.89
N SER A 197 8.82 -14.15 7.24
CA SER A 197 8.45 -13.36 6.05
C SER A 197 7.98 -14.24 4.89
N PHE A 198 8.67 -15.35 4.60
CA PHE A 198 8.35 -16.23 3.48
C PHE A 198 7.27 -17.29 3.80
N THR A 199 6.93 -17.56 5.07
CA THR A 199 5.88 -18.54 5.39
C THR A 199 4.56 -17.91 5.79
N GLU A 200 4.57 -16.82 6.57
CA GLU A 200 3.36 -16.21 7.10
C GLU A 200 2.96 -14.95 6.33
N LEU A 201 3.91 -14.02 6.20
CA LEU A 201 3.67 -12.74 5.56
C LEU A 201 3.41 -12.90 4.05
N SER A 202 4.27 -13.65 3.35
CA SER A 202 4.17 -13.84 1.90
C SER A 202 2.88 -14.55 1.50
N VAL A 203 2.48 -15.63 2.19
CA VAL A 203 1.24 -16.37 1.89
C VAL A 203 0.02 -15.46 1.97
N THR A 204 -0.02 -14.59 2.99
CA THR A 204 -1.14 -13.65 3.17
C THR A 204 -1.13 -12.56 2.10
N ILE A 205 0.00 -11.93 1.88
CA ILE A 205 0.11 -10.80 0.94
C ILE A 205 -0.04 -11.27 -0.51
N CYS A 206 0.61 -12.35 -0.94
CA CYS A 206 0.54 -12.85 -2.31
C CYS A 206 -0.90 -13.20 -2.71
N LYS A 207 -1.66 -13.82 -1.80
CA LYS A 207 -3.07 -14.12 -2.04
C LYS A 207 -3.88 -12.86 -2.39
N TYR A 208 -3.75 -11.81 -1.60
CA TYR A 208 -4.51 -10.58 -1.82
C TYR A 208 -3.97 -9.75 -2.99
N THR A 209 -2.66 -9.73 -3.18
CA THR A 209 -2.02 -9.02 -4.30
C THR A 209 -2.41 -9.64 -5.63
N VAL A 210 -2.29 -10.94 -5.81
CA VAL A 210 -2.64 -11.62 -7.06
C VAL A 210 -4.14 -11.50 -7.36
N SER A 211 -5.00 -11.68 -6.35
CA SER A 211 -6.46 -11.52 -6.56
C SER A 211 -6.83 -10.07 -6.86
N GLY A 212 -6.20 -9.10 -6.21
CA GLY A 212 -6.44 -7.68 -6.47
C GLY A 212 -5.95 -7.25 -7.85
N MET A 213 -4.81 -7.76 -8.31
CA MET A 213 -4.31 -7.49 -9.68
C MET A 213 -5.20 -8.10 -10.76
N LEU A 214 -5.79 -9.28 -10.51
CA LEU A 214 -6.79 -9.86 -11.41
C LEU A 214 -8.03 -8.96 -11.54
N ILE A 215 -8.55 -8.47 -10.43
CA ILE A 215 -9.68 -7.54 -10.42
C ILE A 215 -9.31 -6.23 -11.13
N ALA A 216 -8.13 -5.69 -10.87
CA ALA A 216 -7.66 -4.48 -11.53
C ALA A 216 -7.48 -4.67 -13.05
N GLY A 217 -6.92 -5.81 -13.49
CA GLY A 217 -6.80 -6.16 -14.90
C GLY A 217 -8.16 -6.27 -15.60
N LEU A 218 -9.18 -6.82 -14.92
CA LEU A 218 -10.55 -6.83 -15.42
C LEU A 218 -11.09 -5.40 -15.58
N ILE A 219 -10.98 -4.56 -14.57
CA ILE A 219 -11.51 -3.20 -14.57
C ILE A 219 -10.82 -2.35 -15.64
N PHE A 220 -9.51 -2.48 -15.79
CA PHE A 220 -8.73 -1.75 -16.80
C PHE A 220 -9.20 -2.04 -18.24
N ASN A 221 -9.66 -3.25 -18.50
CA ASN A 221 -10.17 -3.65 -19.82
C ASN A 221 -11.68 -3.36 -20.01
N VAL A 222 -12.43 -3.18 -18.92
CA VAL A 222 -13.88 -2.89 -18.97
C VAL A 222 -14.15 -1.39 -19.05
N VAL A 223 -13.36 -0.55 -18.36
CA VAL A 223 -13.57 0.90 -18.32
C VAL A 223 -12.79 1.57 -19.45
N PRO A 224 -13.46 2.07 -20.50
CA PRO A 224 -12.78 2.74 -21.59
C PRO A 224 -12.24 4.10 -21.13
N GLN A 225 -11.08 4.47 -21.67
CA GLN A 225 -10.43 5.76 -21.35
C GLN A 225 -11.31 6.98 -21.74
N SER A 226 -12.08 6.86 -22.81
CA SER A 226 -13.03 7.89 -23.23
C SER A 226 -14.08 8.18 -22.16
N PHE A 227 -14.58 7.15 -21.47
CA PHE A 227 -15.52 7.34 -20.36
C PHE A 227 -14.92 8.17 -19.22
N ILE A 228 -13.65 7.94 -18.90
CA ILE A 228 -12.94 8.72 -17.87
C ILE A 228 -12.80 10.19 -18.33
N GLN A 229 -12.46 10.42 -19.60
CA GLN A 229 -12.30 11.77 -20.16
C GLN A 229 -13.62 12.53 -20.19
N ASP A 230 -14.67 11.92 -20.73
CA ASP A 230 -15.95 12.58 -21.02
C ASP A 230 -16.75 12.88 -19.74
N TYR A 231 -16.74 11.94 -18.79
CA TYR A 231 -17.61 12.02 -17.61
C TYR A 231 -16.87 12.39 -16.32
N LEU A 232 -15.59 12.02 -16.20
CA LEU A 232 -14.83 12.18 -14.95
C LEU A 232 -13.73 13.26 -15.05
N GLY A 233 -13.46 13.80 -16.24
CA GLY A 233 -12.49 14.88 -16.44
C GLY A 233 -12.99 16.28 -16.03
N GLN A 234 -14.25 16.42 -15.67
CA GLN A 234 -14.89 17.71 -15.32
C GLN A 234 -14.46 18.19 -13.92
N PRO A 235 -14.41 19.53 -13.67
CA PRO A 235 -13.99 20.08 -12.36
C PRO A 235 -15.05 19.96 -11.25
N GLY A 236 -16.07 19.09 -11.43
CA GLY A 236 -17.17 18.91 -10.48
C GLY A 236 -16.84 17.95 -9.33
N PHE A 237 -17.53 18.12 -8.19
CA PHE A 237 -17.39 17.21 -7.04
C PHE A 237 -17.78 15.76 -7.38
N VAL A 238 -18.79 15.58 -8.23
CA VAL A 238 -19.22 14.25 -8.71
C VAL A 238 -18.11 13.57 -9.50
N SER A 239 -17.38 14.32 -10.34
CA SER A 239 -16.24 13.79 -11.09
C SER A 239 -15.10 13.37 -10.18
N LEU A 240 -14.82 14.15 -9.12
CA LEU A 240 -13.80 13.81 -8.13
C LEU A 240 -14.15 12.52 -7.36
N LEU A 241 -15.41 12.35 -6.96
CA LEU A 241 -15.87 11.12 -6.34
C LEU A 241 -15.82 9.93 -7.31
N GLY A 242 -16.27 10.13 -8.55
CA GLY A 242 -16.24 9.10 -9.58
C GLY A 242 -14.83 8.62 -9.90
N ILE A 243 -13.89 9.56 -10.07
CA ILE A 243 -12.48 9.20 -10.31
C ILE A 243 -11.84 8.53 -9.08
N THR A 244 -12.24 8.90 -7.86
CA THR A 244 -11.81 8.23 -6.63
C THR A 244 -12.24 6.77 -6.61
N VAL A 245 -13.49 6.47 -6.96
CA VAL A 245 -14.00 5.09 -7.02
C VAL A 245 -13.22 4.28 -8.06
N ILE A 246 -13.01 4.84 -9.24
CA ILE A 246 -12.23 4.16 -10.29
C ILE A 246 -10.78 3.96 -9.82
N ALA A 247 -10.15 4.96 -9.26
CA ALA A 247 -8.78 4.87 -8.75
C ALA A 247 -8.63 3.83 -7.63
N ALA A 248 -9.62 3.73 -6.74
CA ALA A 248 -9.63 2.73 -5.67
C ALA A 248 -9.81 1.29 -6.18
N LEU A 249 -10.55 1.13 -7.28
CA LEU A 249 -10.74 -0.18 -7.92
C LEU A 249 -9.57 -0.56 -8.82
N MET A 250 -8.92 0.42 -9.45
CA MET A 250 -7.73 0.21 -10.25
C MET A 250 -6.51 -0.01 -9.34
N TYR A 251 -5.58 -0.86 -9.79
CA TYR A 251 -4.30 -1.01 -9.12
C TYR A 251 -3.34 0.08 -9.58
N VAL A 252 -3.41 1.24 -8.90
CA VAL A 252 -2.68 2.44 -9.33
C VAL A 252 -1.26 2.44 -8.73
N CYS A 253 -0.27 2.58 -9.59
CA CYS A 253 1.11 2.89 -9.23
C CYS A 253 1.41 4.33 -9.69
N ALA A 254 1.80 5.22 -8.79
CA ALA A 254 2.04 6.63 -9.12
C ALA A 254 2.98 6.78 -10.33
N VAL A 255 4.12 6.10 -10.33
CA VAL A 255 5.11 6.17 -11.43
C VAL A 255 4.52 5.71 -12.76
N GLY A 256 3.76 4.61 -12.77
CA GLY A 256 3.17 4.05 -13.99
C GLY A 256 1.97 4.85 -14.52
N HIS A 257 1.24 5.56 -13.66
CA HIS A 257 0.00 6.25 -14.05
C HIS A 257 0.17 7.75 -14.26
N ILE A 258 1.28 8.37 -13.85
CA ILE A 258 1.55 9.79 -14.14
C ILE A 258 1.51 10.09 -15.65
N PRO A 259 2.10 9.29 -16.56
CA PRO A 259 1.96 9.52 -17.99
C PRO A 259 0.50 9.44 -18.50
N PHE A 260 -0.28 8.50 -17.98
CA PHE A 260 -1.71 8.39 -18.29
C PHE A 260 -2.49 9.64 -17.83
N ILE A 261 -2.23 10.07 -16.61
CA ILE A 261 -2.87 11.28 -16.05
C ILE A 261 -2.43 12.54 -16.81
N ALA A 262 -1.17 12.61 -17.23
CA ALA A 262 -0.68 13.72 -18.05
C ALA A 262 -1.43 13.78 -19.40
N ALA A 263 -1.64 12.64 -20.05
CA ALA A 263 -2.47 12.58 -21.27
C ALA A 263 -3.91 12.98 -21.00
N LEU A 264 -4.50 12.59 -19.87
CA LEU A 264 -5.85 12.98 -19.47
C LEU A 264 -5.97 14.51 -19.26
N VAL A 265 -5.01 15.11 -18.54
CA VAL A 265 -4.93 16.56 -18.32
C VAL A 265 -4.72 17.31 -19.64
N ALA A 266 -3.87 16.80 -20.52
CA ALA A 266 -3.64 17.36 -21.86
C ALA A 266 -4.92 17.33 -22.73
N SER A 267 -5.76 16.33 -22.52
CA SER A 267 -7.07 16.21 -23.18
C SER A 267 -8.15 17.13 -22.56
N GLY A 268 -7.78 17.97 -21.60
CA GLY A 268 -8.67 18.96 -20.98
C GLY A 268 -9.27 18.56 -19.64
N ALA A 269 -8.83 17.46 -19.02
CA ALA A 269 -9.29 17.10 -17.69
C ALA A 269 -8.80 18.11 -16.64
N ALA A 270 -9.64 18.34 -15.64
CA ALA A 270 -9.35 19.29 -14.57
C ALA A 270 -8.14 18.85 -13.71
N PRO A 271 -7.26 19.78 -13.32
CA PRO A 271 -6.03 19.45 -12.56
C PRO A 271 -6.30 18.75 -11.22
N GLY A 272 -7.41 19.04 -10.57
CA GLY A 272 -7.81 18.36 -9.34
C GLY A 272 -8.19 16.91 -9.55
N VAL A 273 -8.68 16.52 -10.72
CA VAL A 273 -8.94 15.11 -11.08
C VAL A 273 -7.63 14.33 -11.11
N ALA A 274 -6.56 14.92 -11.66
CA ALA A 274 -5.24 14.33 -11.70
C ALA A 274 -4.70 14.03 -10.29
N ILE A 275 -4.76 15.02 -9.39
CA ILE A 275 -4.29 14.87 -8.01
C ILE A 275 -5.14 13.86 -7.24
N THR A 276 -6.47 13.96 -7.36
CA THR A 276 -7.37 12.99 -6.69
C THR A 276 -7.09 11.57 -7.14
N PHE A 277 -6.92 11.34 -8.44
CA PHE A 277 -6.60 10.01 -8.95
C PHE A 277 -5.28 9.47 -8.41
N LEU A 278 -4.21 10.28 -8.44
CA LEU A 278 -2.90 9.85 -7.96
C LEU A 278 -2.89 9.59 -6.45
N MET A 279 -3.52 10.45 -5.66
CA MET A 279 -3.56 10.31 -4.21
C MET A 279 -4.47 9.16 -3.78
N ALA A 280 -5.71 9.14 -4.25
CA ALA A 280 -6.66 8.09 -3.89
C ALA A 280 -6.19 6.73 -4.41
N GLY A 281 -5.78 6.64 -5.66
CA GLY A 281 -5.36 5.38 -6.27
C GLY A 281 -4.09 4.79 -5.67
N ALA A 282 -3.12 5.62 -5.31
CA ALA A 282 -1.91 5.15 -4.66
C ALA A 282 -2.14 4.66 -3.22
N GLY A 283 -3.12 5.28 -2.50
CA GLY A 283 -3.39 4.97 -1.10
C GLY A 283 -4.57 4.02 -0.86
N THR A 284 -5.33 3.58 -1.88
CA THR A 284 -6.53 2.76 -1.67
C THR A 284 -6.59 1.51 -2.56
N ASN A 285 -5.45 0.93 -2.88
CA ASN A 285 -5.40 -0.32 -3.63
C ASN A 285 -6.10 -1.48 -2.89
N ILE A 286 -6.90 -2.26 -3.60
CA ILE A 286 -7.63 -3.41 -3.02
C ILE A 286 -6.72 -4.36 -2.24
N PRO A 287 -5.53 -4.80 -2.76
CA PRO A 287 -4.62 -5.65 -2.00
C PRO A 287 -4.16 -5.04 -0.68
N GLU A 288 -3.88 -3.74 -0.68
CA GLU A 288 -3.44 -3.01 0.51
C GLU A 288 -4.54 -2.96 1.57
N LEU A 289 -5.75 -2.58 1.19
CA LEU A 289 -6.90 -2.53 2.09
C LEU A 289 -7.24 -3.90 2.68
N LEU A 290 -7.21 -4.96 1.87
CA LEU A 290 -7.45 -6.31 2.34
C LEU A 290 -6.37 -6.78 3.31
N THR A 291 -5.11 -6.43 3.06
CA THR A 291 -4.00 -6.78 3.94
C THR A 291 -4.07 -6.02 5.26
N ILE A 292 -4.31 -4.71 5.24
CA ILE A 292 -4.54 -3.91 6.46
C ILE A 292 -5.69 -4.50 7.27
N SER A 293 -6.81 -4.82 6.60
CA SER A 293 -7.99 -5.39 7.27
C SER A 293 -7.71 -6.71 7.98
N ARG A 294 -6.84 -7.56 7.41
CA ARG A 294 -6.52 -8.89 7.94
C ARG A 294 -5.37 -8.89 8.94
N MET A 295 -4.35 -8.08 8.69
CA MET A 295 -3.12 -8.08 9.50
C MET A 295 -3.22 -7.09 10.67
N ILE A 296 -3.85 -5.94 10.48
CA ILE A 296 -3.98 -4.91 11.51
C ILE A 296 -5.39 -4.94 12.12
N GLY A 297 -6.43 -4.77 11.29
CA GLY A 297 -7.81 -4.81 11.74
C GLY A 297 -8.77 -4.08 10.79
N LYS A 298 -10.06 -4.45 10.85
CA LYS A 298 -11.10 -3.86 9.99
C LYS A 298 -11.31 -2.36 10.28
N ARG A 299 -11.24 -1.96 11.55
CA ARG A 299 -11.39 -0.56 11.97
C ARG A 299 -10.27 0.31 11.41
N ALA A 300 -9.02 -0.14 11.50
CA ALA A 300 -7.88 0.54 10.94
C ALA A 300 -8.00 0.72 9.42
N MET A 301 -8.46 -0.33 8.71
CA MET A 301 -8.69 -0.28 7.26
C MET A 301 -9.77 0.73 6.88
N ILE A 302 -10.93 0.71 7.55
CA ILE A 302 -12.05 1.64 7.26
C ILE A 302 -11.60 3.07 7.52
N MET A 303 -10.92 3.32 8.63
CA MET A 303 -10.41 4.63 8.98
C MET A 303 -9.39 5.12 7.94
N TYR A 304 -8.43 4.28 7.57
CA TYR A 304 -7.43 4.58 6.54
C TYR A 304 -8.08 4.93 5.20
N PHE A 305 -8.95 4.05 4.69
CA PHE A 305 -9.67 4.26 3.43
C PHE A 305 -10.47 5.57 3.44
N THR A 306 -11.27 5.78 4.49
CA THR A 306 -12.11 6.98 4.62
C THR A 306 -11.26 8.26 4.63
N MET A 307 -10.14 8.26 5.35
CA MET A 307 -9.24 9.43 5.40
C MET A 307 -8.59 9.70 4.04
N VAL A 308 -8.09 8.68 3.36
CA VAL A 308 -7.51 8.86 2.01
C VAL A 308 -8.55 9.43 1.04
N VAL A 309 -9.76 8.87 1.04
CA VAL A 309 -10.85 9.36 0.17
C VAL A 309 -11.22 10.80 0.48
N ILE A 310 -11.41 11.15 1.75
CA ILE A 310 -11.78 12.51 2.15
C ILE A 310 -10.68 13.50 1.77
N ILE A 311 -9.43 13.21 2.15
CA ILE A 311 -8.30 14.12 1.92
C ILE A 311 -8.06 14.29 0.41
N SER A 312 -8.03 13.22 -0.37
CA SER A 312 -7.80 13.31 -1.82
C SER A 312 -8.88 14.13 -2.54
N ASN A 313 -10.14 13.99 -2.14
CA ASN A 313 -11.24 14.77 -2.74
C ASN A 313 -11.21 16.24 -2.31
N ILE A 314 -10.89 16.53 -1.05
CA ILE A 314 -10.71 17.92 -0.59
C ILE A 314 -9.56 18.57 -1.36
N VAL A 315 -8.42 17.91 -1.45
CA VAL A 315 -7.26 18.42 -2.18
C VAL A 315 -7.57 18.62 -3.66
N GLY A 316 -8.22 17.66 -4.30
CA GLY A 316 -8.65 17.79 -5.69
C GLY A 316 -9.59 18.97 -5.92
N TYR A 317 -10.56 19.15 -5.04
CA TYR A 317 -11.47 20.31 -5.10
C TYR A 317 -10.73 21.63 -4.93
N LEU A 318 -9.84 21.71 -3.94
CA LEU A 318 -9.00 22.91 -3.71
C LEU A 318 -8.09 23.18 -4.91
N THR A 319 -7.50 22.15 -5.49
CA THR A 319 -6.65 22.28 -6.69
C THR A 319 -7.44 22.85 -7.87
N ASN A 320 -8.65 22.35 -8.12
CA ASN A 320 -9.49 22.91 -9.15
C ASN A 320 -9.81 24.37 -8.88
N ARG A 321 -10.07 24.72 -7.64
CA ARG A 321 -10.41 26.10 -7.27
C ARG A 321 -9.22 27.06 -7.34
N LEU A 322 -8.01 26.58 -7.09
CA LEU A 322 -6.78 27.36 -7.15
C LEU A 322 -6.27 27.55 -8.57
N LEU A 323 -6.36 26.50 -9.42
CA LEU A 323 -5.76 26.51 -10.75
C LEU A 323 -6.76 26.88 -11.87
N MET A 324 -8.02 26.47 -11.78
CA MET A 324 -9.06 26.91 -12.70
C MET A 324 -9.50 28.34 -12.33
N PRO A 325 -9.58 29.34 -13.15
CA PRO A 325 -9.85 29.38 -14.58
C PRO A 325 -8.63 29.70 -15.47
N GLY A 326 -7.43 29.73 -14.95
CA GLY A 326 -6.24 30.08 -15.73
C GLY A 326 -5.37 28.89 -16.17
N PHE A 327 -5.79 27.66 -15.90
CA PHE A 327 -4.98 26.49 -16.17
C PHE A 327 -4.92 26.17 -17.67
N THR A 328 -3.71 26.23 -18.23
CA THR A 328 -3.40 25.75 -19.57
C THR A 328 -2.47 24.54 -19.45
N PRO A 329 -2.86 23.37 -19.98
CA PRO A 329 -1.99 22.19 -19.96
C PRO A 329 -0.70 22.50 -20.71
N VAL A 330 0.45 22.41 -20.03
CA VAL A 330 1.76 22.64 -20.64
C VAL A 330 2.36 21.27 -20.96
N LEU A 331 2.14 20.78 -22.16
CA LEU A 331 2.88 19.65 -22.72
C LEU A 331 4.02 20.17 -23.59
N ASP A 332 5.21 20.32 -23.02
CA ASP A 332 6.45 20.51 -23.79
C ASP A 332 6.97 19.13 -24.20
N TYR A 333 6.83 18.79 -25.48
CA TYR A 333 7.22 17.49 -26.02
C TYR A 333 8.70 17.17 -25.78
N ASN A 334 9.58 18.16 -25.89
CA ASN A 334 11.02 17.96 -25.66
C ASN A 334 11.33 17.70 -24.20
N GLN A 335 10.71 18.46 -23.29
CA GLN A 335 10.87 18.27 -21.86
C GLN A 335 10.28 16.93 -21.39
N THR A 336 9.18 16.51 -21.97
CA THR A 336 8.52 15.22 -21.73
C THR A 336 9.43 14.05 -22.10
N GLN A 337 10.04 14.05 -23.27
CA GLN A 337 10.98 13.02 -23.73
C GLN A 337 12.21 12.92 -22.82
N HIS A 338 12.82 14.07 -22.48
CA HIS A 338 13.94 14.10 -21.55
C HIS A 338 13.57 13.56 -20.17
N THR A 339 12.44 13.97 -19.61
CA THR A 339 11.99 13.54 -18.28
C THR A 339 11.72 12.04 -18.23
N ILE A 340 11.05 11.49 -19.25
CA ILE A 340 10.80 10.04 -19.35
C ILE A 340 12.13 9.28 -19.45
N SER A 341 13.09 9.77 -20.25
CA SER A 341 14.40 9.15 -20.37
C SER A 341 15.18 9.14 -19.05
N TYR A 342 15.16 10.25 -18.29
CA TYR A 342 15.79 10.30 -16.97
C TYR A 342 15.05 9.41 -15.94
N ALA A 343 13.73 9.41 -15.93
CA ALA A 343 12.96 8.54 -15.06
C ALA A 343 13.26 7.07 -15.32
N ASN A 344 13.30 6.65 -16.59
CA ASN A 344 13.65 5.29 -16.99
C ASN A 344 15.07 4.88 -16.56
N LYS A 345 16.03 5.82 -16.52
CA LYS A 345 17.38 5.57 -16.00
C LYS A 345 17.42 5.44 -14.48
N MET A 346 16.52 6.11 -13.77
CA MET A 346 16.42 6.04 -12.30
C MET A 346 15.60 4.83 -11.82
N ILE A 347 14.73 4.28 -12.67
CA ILE A 347 14.02 3.05 -12.37
C ILE A 347 15.01 1.89 -12.44
N ILE A 348 15.31 1.30 -11.30
CA ILE A 348 16.10 0.06 -11.26
C ILE A 348 15.20 -1.04 -11.84
N GLY A 349 15.35 -1.28 -13.15
CA GLY A 349 14.68 -2.37 -13.85
C GLY A 349 15.34 -3.70 -13.50
N PHE A 350 14.56 -4.65 -13.04
CA PHE A 350 15.04 -6.02 -12.96
C PHE A 350 15.05 -6.65 -14.36
N PRO A 351 16.02 -7.50 -14.69
CA PRO A 351 16.03 -8.20 -15.96
C PRO A 351 14.76 -9.07 -16.12
N ASP A 352 14.30 -9.25 -17.36
CA ASP A 352 13.02 -9.90 -17.66
C ASP A 352 12.91 -11.31 -17.05
N TRP A 353 14.02 -12.06 -17.06
CA TRP A 353 14.06 -13.38 -16.43
C TRP A 353 13.75 -13.31 -14.91
N ALA A 354 14.26 -12.29 -14.23
CA ALA A 354 14.00 -12.12 -12.78
C ALA A 354 12.54 -11.71 -12.53
N GLN A 355 11.96 -10.89 -13.39
CA GLN A 355 10.54 -10.53 -13.31
C GLN A 355 9.65 -11.77 -13.48
N HIS A 356 9.90 -12.60 -14.49
CA HIS A 356 9.13 -13.84 -14.73
C HIS A 356 9.26 -14.84 -13.59
N ILE A 357 10.47 -15.07 -13.09
CA ILE A 357 10.71 -15.98 -11.95
C ILE A 357 9.96 -15.47 -10.72
N SER A 358 10.08 -14.18 -10.42
CA SER A 358 9.41 -13.56 -9.28
C SER A 358 7.89 -13.67 -9.38
N SER A 359 7.32 -13.47 -10.57
CA SER A 359 5.88 -13.59 -10.82
C SER A 359 5.39 -15.01 -10.60
N VAL A 360 6.13 -16.00 -11.11
CA VAL A 360 5.80 -17.42 -10.90
C VAL A 360 5.83 -17.78 -9.42
N ILE A 361 6.83 -17.31 -8.68
CA ILE A 361 6.93 -17.50 -7.23
C ILE A 361 5.69 -16.93 -6.51
N LEU A 362 5.28 -15.69 -6.82
CA LEU A 362 4.10 -15.08 -6.21
C LEU A 362 2.81 -15.85 -6.52
N ILE A 363 2.65 -16.32 -7.75
CA ILE A 363 1.50 -17.14 -8.14
C ILE A 363 1.50 -18.48 -7.39
N CYS A 364 2.66 -19.14 -7.26
CA CYS A 364 2.78 -20.36 -6.46
C CYS A 364 2.37 -20.14 -5.00
N TYR A 365 2.80 -19.03 -4.39
CA TYR A 365 2.36 -18.66 -3.04
C TYR A 365 0.85 -18.40 -2.95
N ALA A 366 0.26 -17.72 -3.93
CA ALA A 366 -1.17 -17.47 -3.97
C ALA A 366 -1.98 -18.78 -4.12
N ILE A 367 -1.55 -19.68 -4.98
CA ILE A 367 -2.16 -21.02 -5.16
C ILE A 367 -2.02 -21.84 -3.88
N PHE A 368 -0.84 -21.84 -3.26
CA PHE A 368 -0.61 -22.54 -1.99
C PHE A 368 -1.52 -21.99 -0.87
N ALA A 369 -1.68 -20.67 -0.79
CA ALA A 369 -2.58 -20.04 0.16
C ALA A 369 -4.04 -20.45 -0.09
N LEU A 370 -4.47 -20.52 -1.35
CA LEU A 370 -5.81 -20.96 -1.72
C LEU A 370 -6.04 -22.44 -1.37
N TYR A 371 -5.07 -23.30 -1.67
CA TYR A 371 -5.11 -24.72 -1.30
C TYR A 371 -5.26 -24.89 0.22
N LYS A 372 -4.44 -24.20 1.01
CA LYS A 372 -4.52 -24.24 2.48
C LYS A 372 -5.88 -23.76 3.00
N TYR A 373 -6.46 -22.74 2.37
CA TYR A 373 -7.78 -22.24 2.73
C TYR A 373 -8.90 -23.25 2.43
N ILE A 374 -8.86 -23.89 1.27
CA ILE A 374 -9.85 -24.92 0.86
C ILE A 374 -9.74 -26.13 1.77
N LYS A 375 -8.53 -26.63 2.04
CA LYS A 375 -8.29 -27.77 2.93
C LYS A 375 -8.74 -27.50 4.36
N GLY A 376 -8.51 -26.30 4.89
CA GLY A 376 -8.97 -25.91 6.22
C GLY A 376 -10.50 -25.75 6.35
N LYS A 377 -11.22 -25.55 5.23
CA LYS A 377 -12.68 -25.57 5.18
C LYS A 377 -13.27 -26.96 5.03
N ALA A 378 -12.54 -27.88 4.41
CA ALA A 378 -12.99 -29.28 4.24
C ALA A 378 -12.84 -30.13 5.50
N THR A 379 -12.11 -29.63 6.52
CA THR A 379 -11.84 -30.32 7.79
C THR A 379 -12.67 -29.75 8.96
N LYS A 380 -13.53 -28.77 8.70
CA LYS A 380 -14.57 -28.24 9.61
C LYS A 380 -15.95 -28.63 9.10
#